data_d92e69bac3f43d0e90990b027238e9f2
#
_entry.id   d92e69bac3f43d0e90990b027238e9f2
#
_cell.length_a   1.000
_cell.length_b   1.000
_cell.length_c   1.000
_cell.angle_alpha   90.00
_cell.angle_beta   90.00
_cell.angle_gamma   90.00
#
_symmetry.space_group_name_H-M   'P 1'
#
loop_
_entity.id
_entity.type
_entity.pdbx_description
1 polymer ?
#
loop_
_entity_poly.entity_id
_entity_poly.type
_entity_poly.pdbx_seq_one_letter_code
_entity_poly.pdbx_strand_id
1 'polypeptide(L)'
;IPFIIVTLTCNSSGGQPVSLENLKGVSSLAKKYGIPLIYDSARFAENAYFIKTREKGQADKTIREIVTEMFSYADGMTMSSKKDGIVNIGGLIGMRSIELYQQASVYNIMFEGFVTYGGQAGRDMAALARGLYEATEFDYLESRVKQVAYLGQKLTDCGILVQQPYGGHAIFIDAN
;
A
#
# COMPACT_ATOMS: atom_id res chain seq x y z
N ILE A 1 5.79 -7.74 22.17
CA ILE A 1 5.71 -7.18 20.79
C ILE A 1 4.63 -6.10 20.83
N PRO A 2 4.96 -4.82 20.55
CA PRO A 2 3.99 -3.72 20.67
C PRO A 2 2.96 -3.70 19.54
N PHE A 3 3.34 -4.10 18.31
CA PHE A 3 2.48 -4.19 17.14
C PHE A 3 3.13 -5.05 16.04
N ILE A 4 2.34 -5.43 15.06
CA ILE A 4 2.79 -6.09 13.83
C ILE A 4 2.62 -5.09 12.68
N ILE A 5 3.65 -4.94 11.84
CA ILE A 5 3.54 -4.18 10.58
C ILE A 5 3.56 -5.13 9.39
N VAL A 6 2.62 -4.93 8.46
CA VAL A 6 2.65 -5.56 7.14
C VAL A 6 2.76 -4.45 6.09
N THR A 7 3.81 -4.51 5.28
CA THR A 7 4.01 -3.58 4.16
C THR A 7 3.32 -4.12 2.91
N LEU A 8 2.31 -3.40 2.44
CA LEU A 8 1.58 -3.72 1.22
C LEU A 8 2.43 -3.37 0.00
N THR A 9 2.69 -4.36 -0.85
CA THR A 9 3.63 -4.28 -1.99
C THR A 9 5.00 -3.77 -1.56
N CYS A 10 5.74 -4.64 -0.88
CA CYS A 10 6.98 -4.29 -0.21
C CYS A 10 8.12 -4.06 -1.21
N ASN A 11 8.74 -2.88 -1.14
CA ASN A 11 9.89 -2.53 -1.97
C ASN A 11 11.08 -3.46 -1.74
N SER A 12 11.40 -3.75 -0.48
CA SER A 12 12.54 -4.62 -0.12
C SER A 12 12.35 -6.08 -0.55
N SER A 13 11.14 -6.46 -0.92
CA SER A 13 10.81 -7.79 -1.46
C SER A 13 10.64 -7.77 -3.00
N GLY A 14 11.24 -6.78 -3.68
CA GLY A 14 11.14 -6.67 -5.12
C GLY A 14 9.79 -6.16 -5.63
N GLY A 15 9.08 -5.39 -4.84
CA GLY A 15 7.75 -4.87 -5.23
C GLY A 15 6.66 -5.95 -5.28
N GLN A 16 6.80 -7.01 -4.49
CA GLN A 16 5.82 -8.11 -4.45
C GLN A 16 4.64 -7.78 -3.52
N PRO A 17 3.43 -8.20 -3.90
CA PRO A 17 2.23 -7.99 -3.09
C PRO A 17 2.13 -9.00 -1.95
N VAL A 18 1.27 -8.66 -0.99
CA VAL A 18 0.79 -9.58 0.05
C VAL A 18 -0.57 -10.11 -0.34
N SER A 19 -0.78 -11.43 -0.28
CA SER A 19 -2.06 -12.04 -0.63
C SER A 19 -3.14 -11.76 0.42
N LEU A 20 -4.39 -11.79 0.00
CA LEU A 20 -5.54 -11.63 0.89
C LEU A 20 -5.59 -12.74 1.95
N GLU A 21 -5.23 -13.96 1.59
CA GLU A 21 -5.12 -15.08 2.52
C GLU A 21 -4.08 -14.82 3.61
N ASN A 22 -2.91 -14.29 3.24
CA ASN A 22 -1.87 -13.92 4.20
C ASN A 22 -2.36 -12.82 5.14
N LEU A 23 -3.01 -11.77 4.61
CA LEU A 23 -3.56 -10.70 5.45
C LEU A 23 -4.59 -11.22 6.46
N LYS A 24 -5.46 -12.16 6.06
CA LYS A 24 -6.41 -12.84 6.96
C LYS A 24 -5.68 -13.64 8.03
N GLY A 25 -4.66 -14.40 7.65
CA GLY A 25 -3.87 -15.21 8.57
C GLY A 25 -3.16 -14.38 9.61
N VAL A 26 -2.48 -13.31 9.19
CA VAL A 26 -1.78 -12.38 10.10
C VAL A 26 -2.77 -11.68 11.03
N SER A 27 -3.93 -11.22 10.52
CA SER A 27 -4.99 -10.62 11.34
C SER A 27 -5.50 -11.58 12.42
N SER A 28 -5.74 -12.84 12.04
CA SER A 28 -6.19 -13.86 12.99
C SER A 28 -5.16 -14.12 14.09
N LEU A 29 -3.88 -14.17 13.70
CA LEU A 29 -2.78 -14.34 14.65
C LEU A 29 -2.66 -13.13 15.58
N ALA A 30 -2.69 -11.91 15.03
CA ALA A 30 -2.62 -10.66 15.77
C ALA A 30 -3.73 -10.59 16.83
N LYS A 31 -4.96 -10.88 16.43
CA LYS A 31 -6.14 -10.94 17.35
C LYS A 31 -5.98 -11.99 18.43
N LYS A 32 -5.47 -13.18 18.10
CA LYS A 32 -5.23 -14.26 19.08
C LYS A 32 -4.29 -13.81 20.21
N TYR A 33 -3.30 -12.98 19.91
CA TYR A 33 -2.32 -12.50 20.88
C TYR A 33 -2.59 -11.08 21.40
N GLY A 34 -3.69 -10.44 20.99
CA GLY A 34 -4.02 -9.07 21.39
C GLY A 34 -3.00 -8.03 20.91
N ILE A 35 -2.37 -8.26 19.76
CA ILE A 35 -1.33 -7.39 19.21
C ILE A 35 -1.94 -6.59 18.04
N PRO A 36 -1.86 -5.24 18.04
CA PRO A 36 -2.35 -4.43 16.92
C PRO A 36 -1.65 -4.76 15.60
N LEU A 37 -2.42 -4.86 14.52
CA LEU A 37 -1.95 -5.02 13.15
C LEU A 37 -2.03 -3.69 12.41
N ILE A 38 -0.89 -3.18 11.98
CA ILE A 38 -0.75 -1.92 11.25
C ILE A 38 -0.27 -2.20 9.82
N TYR A 39 -0.88 -1.55 8.84
CA TYR A 39 -0.37 -1.60 7.46
C TYR A 39 0.51 -0.40 7.14
N ASP A 40 1.72 -0.66 6.59
CA ASP A 40 2.39 0.31 5.74
C ASP A 40 1.75 0.21 4.35
N SER A 41 0.90 1.18 4.06
CA SER A 41 -0.03 1.13 2.92
C SER A 41 0.34 2.09 1.79
N ALA A 42 1.61 2.47 1.68
CA ALA A 42 2.07 3.38 0.65
C ALA A 42 1.70 2.93 -0.78
N ARG A 43 1.58 1.60 -1.00
CA ARG A 43 1.21 0.99 -2.30
C ARG A 43 0.01 0.05 -2.18
N PHE A 44 -1.01 0.48 -1.49
CA PHE A 44 -2.21 -0.30 -1.20
C PHE A 44 -3.01 -0.66 -2.47
N ALA A 45 -3.11 0.27 -3.40
CA ALA A 45 -3.87 0.09 -4.63
C ALA A 45 -3.15 -0.87 -5.58
N GLU A 46 -1.82 -0.77 -5.66
CA GLU A 46 -0.98 -1.73 -6.39
C GLU A 46 -1.13 -3.15 -5.82
N ASN A 47 -1.15 -3.28 -4.50
CA ASN A 47 -1.41 -4.58 -3.85
C ASN A 47 -2.79 -5.14 -4.21
N ALA A 48 -3.83 -4.30 -4.18
CA ALA A 48 -5.19 -4.69 -4.54
C ALA A 48 -5.29 -5.08 -6.03
N TYR A 49 -4.57 -4.41 -6.92
CA TYR A 49 -4.47 -4.80 -8.32
C TYR A 49 -3.91 -6.22 -8.49
N PHE A 50 -2.85 -6.56 -7.78
CA PHE A 50 -2.31 -7.91 -7.83
C PHE A 50 -3.25 -8.97 -7.23
N ILE A 51 -3.96 -8.66 -6.15
CA ILE A 51 -4.99 -9.54 -5.61
C ILE A 51 -6.06 -9.79 -6.67
N LYS A 52 -6.58 -8.71 -7.30
CA LYS A 52 -7.59 -8.84 -8.37
C LYS A 52 -7.14 -9.71 -9.52
N THR A 53 -5.88 -9.54 -9.96
CA THR A 53 -5.37 -10.18 -11.19
C THR A 53 -4.76 -11.55 -10.97
N ARG A 54 -4.37 -11.89 -9.74
CA ARG A 54 -3.62 -13.13 -9.43
C ARG A 54 -4.37 -14.09 -8.53
N GLU A 55 -5.34 -13.62 -7.73
CA GLU A 55 -6.01 -14.48 -6.76
C GLU A 55 -7.37 -15.00 -7.26
N LYS A 56 -7.62 -16.29 -7.03
CA LYS A 56 -8.86 -16.94 -7.43
C LYS A 56 -10.06 -16.30 -6.73
N GLY A 57 -11.11 -16.00 -7.49
CA GLY A 57 -12.37 -15.46 -6.96
C GLY A 57 -12.33 -13.94 -6.69
N GLN A 58 -11.27 -13.23 -7.10
CA GLN A 58 -11.16 -11.80 -6.91
C GLN A 58 -11.37 -10.99 -8.22
N ALA A 59 -11.38 -11.65 -9.37
CA ALA A 59 -11.41 -10.99 -10.68
C ALA A 59 -12.66 -10.11 -10.92
N ASP A 60 -13.82 -10.48 -10.35
CA ASP A 60 -15.07 -9.74 -10.55
C ASP A 60 -15.23 -8.54 -9.60
N LYS A 61 -14.41 -8.45 -8.55
CA LYS A 61 -14.44 -7.33 -7.60
C LYS A 61 -13.76 -6.09 -8.19
N THR A 62 -14.26 -4.93 -7.84
CA THR A 62 -13.56 -3.66 -8.08
C THR A 62 -12.32 -3.54 -7.19
N ILE A 63 -11.36 -2.71 -7.58
CA ILE A 63 -10.19 -2.41 -6.73
C ILE A 63 -10.63 -1.88 -5.37
N ARG A 64 -11.65 -1.04 -5.30
CA ARG A 64 -12.17 -0.47 -4.04
C ARG A 64 -12.76 -1.53 -3.11
N GLU A 65 -13.48 -2.50 -3.63
CA GLU A 65 -13.99 -3.62 -2.82
C GLU A 65 -12.85 -4.43 -2.23
N ILE A 66 -11.81 -4.73 -3.01
CA ILE A 66 -10.62 -5.43 -2.53
C ILE A 66 -9.88 -4.60 -1.47
N VAL A 67 -9.67 -3.30 -1.71
CA VAL A 67 -9.07 -2.39 -0.73
C VAL A 67 -9.87 -2.36 0.57
N THR A 68 -11.20 -2.25 0.49
CA THR A 68 -12.08 -2.28 1.66
C THR A 68 -11.92 -3.58 2.44
N GLU A 69 -11.87 -4.71 1.74
CA GLU A 69 -11.65 -6.02 2.37
C GLU A 69 -10.25 -6.09 3.01
N MET A 70 -9.19 -5.69 2.32
CA MET A 70 -7.84 -5.68 2.87
C MET A 70 -7.76 -4.90 4.18
N PHE A 71 -8.25 -3.66 4.18
CA PHE A 71 -8.20 -2.80 5.37
C PHE A 71 -9.14 -3.22 6.50
N SER A 72 -10.13 -4.09 6.23
CA SER A 72 -10.97 -4.67 7.29
C SER A 72 -10.19 -5.54 8.28
N TYR A 73 -9.01 -6.02 7.89
CA TYR A 73 -8.16 -6.88 8.71
C TYR A 73 -7.16 -6.12 9.59
N ALA A 74 -6.92 -4.83 9.35
CA ALA A 74 -5.96 -4.02 10.10
C ALA A 74 -6.61 -3.17 11.18
N ASP A 75 -5.88 -2.90 12.25
CA ASP A 75 -6.26 -1.98 13.34
C ASP A 75 -5.87 -0.54 13.02
N GLY A 76 -4.89 -0.35 12.13
CA GLY A 76 -4.45 0.95 11.69
C GLY A 76 -3.60 0.89 10.44
N MET A 77 -3.24 2.06 9.94
CA MET A 77 -2.38 2.18 8.77
C MET A 77 -1.56 3.46 8.80
N THR A 78 -0.42 3.42 8.15
CA THR A 78 0.37 4.58 7.76
C THR A 78 0.53 4.60 6.26
N MET A 79 0.60 5.76 5.64
CA MET A 79 0.74 5.88 4.21
C MET A 79 1.64 7.06 3.84
N SER A 80 2.67 6.80 3.06
CA SER A 80 3.32 7.85 2.27
C SER A 80 2.48 8.12 1.03
N SER A 81 1.89 9.30 0.94
CA SER A 81 0.99 9.68 -0.16
C SER A 81 1.71 9.85 -1.51
N LYS A 82 3.04 9.96 -1.49
CA LYS A 82 3.90 10.15 -2.68
C LYS A 82 3.99 8.93 -3.62
N LYS A 83 3.22 7.89 -3.38
CA LYS A 83 3.15 6.67 -4.17
C LYS A 83 1.72 6.50 -4.71
N ASP A 84 0.93 5.62 -4.15
CA ASP A 84 -0.45 5.41 -4.63
C ASP A 84 -1.39 6.60 -4.38
N GLY A 85 -1.02 7.54 -3.52
CA GLY A 85 -1.78 8.80 -3.37
C GLY A 85 -1.67 9.77 -4.55
N ILE A 86 -0.80 9.49 -5.53
CA ILE A 86 -0.60 10.27 -6.77
C ILE A 86 -0.31 11.77 -6.50
N VAL A 87 0.42 12.04 -5.43
CA VAL A 87 0.85 13.39 -5.06
C VAL A 87 2.35 13.43 -4.79
N ASN A 88 2.93 14.62 -4.79
CA ASN A 88 4.36 14.82 -4.58
C ASN A 88 4.75 15.08 -3.12
N ILE A 89 3.79 15.20 -2.21
CA ILE A 89 4.02 15.50 -0.79
C ILE A 89 2.91 14.86 0.07
N GLY A 90 3.22 14.64 1.34
CA GLY A 90 2.26 14.28 2.37
C GLY A 90 2.20 12.80 2.68
N GLY A 91 1.36 12.51 3.63
CA GLY A 91 1.04 11.18 4.14
C GLY A 91 -0.23 11.23 4.98
N LEU A 92 -0.66 10.07 5.41
CA LEU A 92 -1.78 9.96 6.33
C LEU A 92 -1.60 8.77 7.29
N ILE A 93 -2.23 8.90 8.44
CA ILE A 93 -2.33 7.86 9.46
C ILE A 93 -3.80 7.61 9.73
N GLY A 94 -4.20 6.35 9.78
CA GLY A 94 -5.55 5.94 10.16
C GLY A 94 -5.50 4.89 11.27
N MET A 95 -6.35 5.03 12.28
CA MET A 95 -6.44 4.09 13.41
C MET A 95 -7.91 3.78 13.71
N ARG A 96 -8.20 2.53 14.12
CA ARG A 96 -9.53 2.14 14.59
C ARG A 96 -9.73 2.46 16.06
N SER A 97 -8.68 2.33 16.89
CA SER A 97 -8.72 2.67 18.30
C SER A 97 -8.57 4.18 18.49
N ILE A 98 -9.48 4.77 19.28
CA ILE A 98 -9.41 6.18 19.65
C ILE A 98 -8.20 6.46 20.54
N GLU A 99 -7.81 5.52 21.37
CA GLU A 99 -6.65 5.63 22.26
C GLU A 99 -5.35 5.70 21.46
N LEU A 100 -5.19 4.82 20.47
CA LEU A 100 -4.04 4.84 19.57
C LEU A 100 -4.02 6.12 18.73
N TYR A 101 -5.19 6.57 18.25
CA TYR A 101 -5.31 7.83 17.51
C TYR A 101 -4.86 9.01 18.36
N GLN A 102 -5.31 9.10 19.62
CA GLN A 102 -4.94 10.19 20.53
C GLN A 102 -3.43 10.19 20.81
N GLN A 103 -2.83 9.04 21.04
CA GLN A 103 -1.38 8.92 21.23
C GLN A 103 -0.61 9.34 19.97
N ALA A 104 -1.01 8.85 18.80
CA ALA A 104 -0.40 9.21 17.53
C ALA A 104 -0.53 10.71 17.22
N SER A 105 -1.65 11.32 17.59
CA SER A 105 -1.92 12.75 17.39
C SER A 105 -0.92 13.65 18.10
N VAL A 106 -0.47 13.29 19.30
CA VAL A 106 0.56 14.04 20.03
C VAL A 106 1.86 14.08 19.26
N TYR A 107 2.31 12.94 18.76
CA TYR A 107 3.53 12.85 17.95
C TYR A 107 3.36 13.54 16.59
N ASN A 108 2.18 13.42 15.97
CA ASN A 108 1.90 14.11 14.72
C ASN A 108 2.03 15.64 14.87
N ILE A 109 1.51 16.21 15.96
CA ILE A 109 1.64 17.64 16.24
C ILE A 109 3.11 18.05 16.43
N MET A 110 3.90 17.20 17.08
CA MET A 110 5.31 17.48 17.36
C MET A 110 6.20 17.44 16.12
N PHE A 111 5.94 16.50 15.19
CA PHE A 111 6.86 16.19 14.10
C PHE A 111 6.38 16.66 12.71
N GLU A 112 5.06 16.76 12.50
CA GLU A 112 4.47 17.04 11.19
C GLU A 112 3.63 18.31 11.19
N GLY A 113 2.64 18.40 12.07
CA GLY A 113 1.73 19.51 12.17
C GLY A 113 0.41 19.13 12.83
N PHE A 114 -0.50 20.09 12.93
CA PHE A 114 -1.76 19.87 13.61
C PHE A 114 -2.60 18.79 12.91
N VAL A 115 -3.33 17.98 13.68
CA VAL A 115 -4.01 16.75 13.20
C VAL A 115 -4.99 16.94 12.05
N THR A 116 -5.49 18.16 11.83
CA THR A 116 -6.43 18.45 10.74
C THR A 116 -5.77 18.63 9.37
N TYR A 117 -4.46 18.92 9.31
CA TYR A 117 -3.77 19.17 8.04
C TYR A 117 -2.32 18.67 8.01
N GLY A 118 -1.72 18.28 9.16
CA GLY A 118 -0.37 17.74 9.20
C GLY A 118 0.71 18.64 8.58
N GLY A 119 0.54 19.97 8.62
CA GLY A 119 1.42 20.93 7.95
C GLY A 119 1.21 21.07 6.44
N GLN A 120 0.25 20.33 5.85
CA GLN A 120 -0.01 20.39 4.40
C GLN A 120 -0.85 21.59 4.01
N ALA A 121 -0.59 22.16 2.82
CA ALA A 121 -1.46 23.17 2.24
C ALA A 121 -2.79 22.54 1.76
N GLY A 122 -3.86 23.33 1.78
CA GLY A 122 -5.20 22.86 1.37
C GLY A 122 -5.24 22.30 -0.05
N ARG A 123 -4.45 22.84 -0.99
CA ARG A 123 -4.33 22.32 -2.35
C ARG A 123 -3.71 20.92 -2.38
N ASP A 124 -2.75 20.62 -1.51
CA ASP A 124 -2.08 19.32 -1.45
C ASP A 124 -3.02 18.27 -0.86
N MET A 125 -3.81 18.65 0.16
CA MET A 125 -4.87 17.79 0.71
C MET A 125 -5.97 17.52 -0.31
N ALA A 126 -6.38 18.52 -1.09
CA ALA A 126 -7.37 18.34 -2.15
C ALA A 126 -6.84 17.42 -3.27
N ALA A 127 -5.57 17.59 -3.66
CA ALA A 127 -4.91 16.72 -4.60
C ALA A 127 -4.83 15.27 -4.09
N LEU A 128 -4.46 15.07 -2.81
CA LEU A 128 -4.45 13.75 -2.20
C LEU A 128 -5.83 13.10 -2.17
N ALA A 129 -6.85 13.84 -1.78
CA ALA A 129 -8.23 13.33 -1.78
C ALA A 129 -8.63 12.85 -3.18
N ARG A 130 -8.30 13.59 -4.24
CA ARG A 130 -8.53 13.17 -5.62
C ARG A 130 -7.68 11.97 -6.01
N GLY A 131 -6.38 11.99 -5.68
CA GLY A 131 -5.43 10.91 -5.96
C GLY A 131 -5.83 9.58 -5.37
N LEU A 132 -6.39 9.56 -4.16
CA LEU A 132 -6.89 8.33 -3.52
C LEU A 132 -8.07 7.71 -4.28
N TYR A 133 -8.91 8.51 -4.93
CA TYR A 133 -9.95 7.99 -5.82
C TYR A 133 -9.36 7.43 -7.11
N GLU A 134 -8.49 8.18 -7.77
CA GLU A 134 -7.87 7.78 -9.05
C GLU A 134 -6.95 6.57 -8.90
N ALA A 135 -6.26 6.45 -7.79
CA ALA A 135 -5.40 5.30 -7.48
C ALA A 135 -6.16 3.96 -7.50
N THR A 136 -7.47 3.97 -7.31
CA THR A 136 -8.30 2.75 -7.33
C THR A 136 -8.97 2.46 -8.67
N GLU A 137 -8.64 3.22 -9.71
CA GLU A 137 -9.12 2.95 -11.07
C GLU A 137 -8.28 1.82 -11.70
N PHE A 138 -8.97 0.79 -12.20
CA PHE A 138 -8.32 -0.41 -12.72
C PHE A 138 -7.40 -0.10 -13.90
N ASP A 139 -7.87 0.68 -14.86
CA ASP A 139 -7.12 0.99 -16.10
C ASP A 139 -5.82 1.76 -15.80
N TYR A 140 -5.85 2.67 -14.80
CA TYR A 140 -4.66 3.36 -14.33
C TYR A 140 -3.64 2.39 -13.75
N LEU A 141 -4.06 1.49 -12.87
CA LEU A 141 -3.18 0.50 -12.24
C LEU A 141 -2.65 -0.50 -13.27
N GLU A 142 -3.50 -0.98 -14.16
CA GLU A 142 -3.10 -1.90 -15.22
C GLU A 142 -2.05 -1.28 -16.13
N SER A 143 -2.26 -0.05 -16.59
CA SER A 143 -1.28 0.67 -17.41
C SER A 143 0.06 0.81 -16.70
N ARG A 144 0.07 1.24 -15.44
CA ARG A 144 1.28 1.44 -14.66
C ARG A 144 2.05 0.13 -14.43
N VAL A 145 1.37 -0.93 -14.01
CA VAL A 145 2.01 -2.21 -13.73
C VAL A 145 2.50 -2.89 -15.01
N LYS A 146 1.74 -2.80 -16.11
CA LYS A 146 2.17 -3.33 -17.42
C LYS A 146 3.42 -2.63 -17.97
N GLN A 147 3.61 -1.34 -17.72
CA GLN A 147 4.84 -0.63 -18.10
C GLN A 147 6.07 -1.22 -17.39
N VAL A 148 5.96 -1.50 -16.09
CA VAL A 148 7.02 -2.13 -15.32
C VAL A 148 7.30 -3.55 -15.83
N ALA A 149 6.26 -4.34 -16.05
CA ALA A 149 6.40 -5.70 -16.60
C ALA A 149 7.03 -5.69 -18.00
N TYR A 150 6.66 -4.73 -18.86
CA TYR A 150 7.26 -4.56 -20.18
C TYR A 150 8.77 -4.27 -20.09
N LEU A 151 9.18 -3.35 -19.20
CA LEU A 151 10.59 -3.07 -18.98
C LEU A 151 11.34 -4.33 -18.48
N GLY A 152 10.77 -5.03 -17.51
CA GLY A 152 11.35 -6.28 -16.99
C GLY A 152 11.53 -7.34 -18.08
N GLN A 153 10.53 -7.51 -18.93
CA GLN A 153 10.63 -8.45 -20.04
C GLN A 153 11.74 -8.05 -21.04
N LYS A 154 11.82 -6.76 -21.40
CA LYS A 154 12.87 -6.27 -22.31
C LYS A 154 14.28 -6.46 -21.75
N LEU A 155 14.47 -6.23 -20.47
CA LEU A 155 15.76 -6.48 -19.80
C LEU A 155 16.09 -7.98 -19.82
N THR A 156 15.11 -8.84 -19.52
CA THR A 156 15.27 -10.31 -19.59
C THR A 156 15.61 -10.77 -21.02
N ASP A 157 14.93 -10.24 -22.04
CA ASP A 157 15.19 -10.55 -23.45
C ASP A 157 16.63 -10.16 -23.87
N CYS A 158 17.19 -9.13 -23.23
CA CYS A 158 18.59 -8.71 -23.42
C CYS A 158 19.60 -9.52 -22.57
N GLY A 159 19.16 -10.55 -21.85
CA GLY A 159 20.03 -11.39 -21.01
C GLY A 159 20.39 -10.77 -19.65
N ILE A 160 19.75 -9.68 -19.25
CA ILE A 160 19.96 -9.07 -17.94
C ILE A 160 19.14 -9.84 -16.89
N LEU A 161 19.80 -10.28 -15.84
CA LEU A 161 19.14 -10.98 -14.74
C LEU A 161 18.33 -9.97 -13.91
N VAL A 162 17.04 -10.23 -13.80
CA VAL A 162 16.11 -9.44 -13.02
C VAL A 162 15.30 -10.33 -12.09
N GLN A 163 14.90 -9.81 -10.94
CA GLN A 163 14.04 -10.52 -10.00
C GLN A 163 12.69 -10.84 -10.64
N GLN A 164 12.24 -12.09 -10.51
CA GLN A 164 10.94 -12.54 -10.97
C GLN A 164 10.13 -13.16 -9.84
N PRO A 165 8.79 -13.08 -9.89
CA PRO A 165 7.99 -12.32 -10.89
C PRO A 165 8.25 -10.81 -10.75
N TYR A 166 7.99 -10.06 -11.84
CA TYR A 166 8.18 -8.61 -11.81
C TYR A 166 7.27 -7.96 -10.77
N GLY A 167 7.80 -6.97 -10.03
CA GLY A 167 7.04 -6.16 -9.09
C GLY A 167 6.11 -5.15 -9.78
N GLY A 168 5.35 -4.41 -9.00
CA GLY A 168 4.37 -3.48 -9.54
C GLY A 168 4.90 -2.08 -9.87
N HIS A 169 6.04 -1.67 -9.29
CA HIS A 169 6.53 -0.29 -9.40
C HIS A 169 8.01 -0.16 -9.76
N ALA A 170 8.76 -1.24 -9.80
CA ALA A 170 10.18 -1.24 -10.13
C ALA A 170 10.63 -2.60 -10.64
N ILE A 171 11.74 -2.60 -11.39
CA ILE A 171 12.50 -3.79 -11.74
C ILE A 171 13.77 -3.82 -10.89
N PHE A 172 14.07 -4.97 -10.33
CA PHE A 172 15.25 -5.21 -9.51
C PHE A 172 16.23 -6.05 -10.29
N ILE A 173 17.38 -5.47 -10.60
CA ILE A 173 18.44 -6.10 -11.38
C ILE A 173 19.38 -6.81 -10.41
N ASP A 174 19.77 -8.04 -10.71
CA ASP A 174 20.87 -8.71 -10.05
C ASP A 174 22.17 -8.10 -10.53
N ALA A 175 22.93 -7.49 -9.62
CA ALA A 175 24.18 -6.79 -9.91
C ALA A 175 25.43 -7.63 -9.59
N ASN A 176 25.27 -8.93 -9.27
CA ASN A 176 26.38 -9.85 -8.98
C ASN A 176 27.00 -10.43 -10.26
#